data_f22969d603d28b44438f9fb6d623070c
#
_entry.id   f22969d603d28b44438f9fb6d623070c
#
_cell.length_a   1.000
_cell.length_b   1.000
_cell.length_c   1.000
_cell.angle_alpha   90.00
_cell.angle_beta   90.00
_cell.angle_gamma   90.00
#
_symmetry.space_group_name_H-M   'P 1'
#
loop_
_entity.id
_entity.type
_entity.pdbx_description
1 polymer ?
#
loop_
_entity_poly.entity_id
_entity_poly.type
_entity_poly.pdbx_seq_one_letter_code
_entity_poly.pdbx_strand_id
1 'polypeptide(L)'
;MNTPAPPRHLRIAAAQYDITPLSHWNDYERRIAGWVDEAVGAGAGLLLFPEYFAMELASLFGPEVPLSLPRQLSAMQELLPGFLALFARLARTRGACIVAGSYPVRLADGSYRNRCHLFHRDGRCVFQDKLQMTREEAEAYAREQ
;
A
#
# COMPACT_ATOMS: atom_id res chain seq x y z
N MET A 1 -32.04 -33.98 -5.64
CA MET A 1 -31.92 -32.71 -6.39
C MET A 1 -30.85 -31.88 -5.70
N ASN A 2 -29.75 -31.60 -6.39
CA ASN A 2 -28.68 -30.72 -5.84
C ASN A 2 -29.20 -29.29 -5.92
N THR A 3 -29.53 -28.69 -4.78
CA THR A 3 -29.77 -27.25 -4.70
C THR A 3 -28.46 -26.56 -5.01
N PRO A 4 -28.39 -25.69 -6.04
CA PRO A 4 -27.15 -24.95 -6.32
C PRO A 4 -26.75 -24.13 -5.09
N ALA A 5 -25.47 -24.19 -4.75
CA ALA A 5 -24.95 -23.36 -3.65
C ALA A 5 -25.25 -21.89 -3.93
N PRO A 6 -25.67 -21.12 -2.92
CA PRO A 6 -25.96 -19.69 -3.12
C PRO A 6 -24.74 -18.97 -3.69
N PRO A 7 -24.92 -17.98 -4.55
CA PRO A 7 -23.81 -17.23 -5.12
C PRO A 7 -22.95 -16.63 -3.99
N ARG A 8 -21.64 -16.85 -4.07
CA ARG A 8 -20.69 -16.27 -3.13
C ARG A 8 -20.52 -14.79 -3.49
N HIS A 9 -21.04 -13.90 -2.65
CA HIS A 9 -20.87 -12.48 -2.81
C HIS A 9 -19.57 -12.04 -2.11
N LEU A 10 -18.72 -11.30 -2.82
CA LEU A 10 -17.56 -10.61 -2.26
C LEU A 10 -17.89 -9.12 -2.18
N ARG A 11 -17.90 -8.57 -0.97
CA ARG A 11 -17.99 -7.13 -0.78
C ARG A 11 -16.59 -6.52 -0.85
N ILE A 12 -16.43 -5.52 -1.69
CA ILE A 12 -15.17 -4.80 -1.91
C ILE A 12 -15.34 -3.38 -1.40
N ALA A 13 -14.34 -2.89 -0.65
CA ALA A 13 -14.23 -1.49 -0.26
C ALA A 13 -13.00 -0.86 -0.92
N ALA A 14 -13.21 0.22 -1.65
CA ALA A 14 -12.14 1.02 -2.24
C ALA A 14 -12.03 2.35 -1.49
N ALA A 15 -10.83 2.67 -0.99
CA ALA A 15 -10.59 3.88 -0.25
C ALA A 15 -10.43 5.08 -1.19
N GLN A 16 -11.20 6.12 -0.99
CA GLN A 16 -10.91 7.47 -1.50
C GLN A 16 -9.97 8.15 -0.49
N TYR A 17 -8.70 7.74 -0.54
CA TYR A 17 -7.72 8.07 0.48
C TYR A 17 -7.19 9.49 0.30
N ASP A 18 -7.27 10.28 1.36
CA ASP A 18 -6.74 11.64 1.40
C ASP A 18 -5.29 11.62 1.89
N ILE A 19 -4.36 11.93 0.99
CA ILE A 19 -2.93 11.98 1.29
C ILE A 19 -2.63 13.27 2.05
N THR A 20 -2.19 13.12 3.30
CA THR A 20 -1.88 14.25 4.18
C THR A 20 -0.55 14.04 4.91
N PRO A 21 0.19 15.11 5.22
CA PRO A 21 1.43 15.00 5.97
C PRO A 21 1.24 14.29 7.31
N LEU A 22 2.26 13.54 7.72
CA LEU A 22 2.32 12.78 8.96
C LEU A 22 3.44 13.35 9.85
N SER A 23 3.23 13.31 11.17
CA SER A 23 4.27 13.68 12.13
C SER A 23 5.01 12.46 12.68
N HIS A 24 4.32 11.33 12.82
CA HIS A 24 4.88 10.11 13.38
C HIS A 24 4.35 8.85 12.66
N TRP A 25 5.15 7.79 12.68
CA TRP A 25 4.73 6.48 12.17
C TRP A 25 3.43 5.98 12.81
N ASN A 26 3.26 6.19 14.10
CA ASN A 26 2.05 5.78 14.81
C ASN A 26 0.77 6.47 14.29
N ASP A 27 0.88 7.67 13.72
CA ASP A 27 -0.26 8.35 13.10
C ASP A 27 -0.68 7.61 11.82
N TYR A 28 0.31 7.15 11.04
CA TYR A 28 0.06 6.31 9.88
C TYR A 28 -0.63 4.99 10.27
N GLU A 29 -0.09 4.28 11.24
CA GLU A 29 -0.68 3.01 11.71
C GLU A 29 -2.13 3.19 12.15
N ARG A 30 -2.42 4.21 12.94
CA ARG A 30 -3.79 4.50 13.40
C ARG A 30 -4.71 4.85 12.25
N ARG A 31 -4.24 5.63 11.29
CA ARG A 31 -5.02 6.03 10.11
C ARG A 31 -5.38 4.83 9.25
N ILE A 32 -4.40 4.00 8.93
CA ILE A 32 -4.63 2.79 8.13
C ILE A 32 -5.53 1.81 8.87
N ALA A 33 -5.30 1.58 10.16
CA ALA A 33 -6.17 0.72 10.96
C ALA A 33 -7.62 1.22 10.97
N GLY A 34 -7.84 2.53 11.07
CA GLY A 34 -9.18 3.14 11.01
C GLY A 34 -9.90 2.86 9.68
N TRP A 35 -9.21 3.02 8.54
CA TRP A 35 -9.76 2.69 7.23
C TRP A 35 -10.11 1.20 7.11
N VAL A 36 -9.23 0.32 7.58
CA VAL A 36 -9.46 -1.13 7.56
C VAL A 36 -10.64 -1.50 8.46
N ASP A 37 -10.70 -0.96 9.68
CA ASP A 37 -11.77 -1.24 10.65
C ASP A 37 -13.14 -0.79 10.12
N GLU A 38 -13.23 0.39 9.49
CA GLU A 38 -14.45 0.89 8.87
C GLU A 38 -14.92 -0.03 7.74
N ALA A 39 -14.02 -0.40 6.82
CA ALA A 39 -14.34 -1.25 5.69
C ALA A 39 -14.78 -2.65 6.12
N VAL A 40 -14.07 -3.26 7.07
CA VAL A 40 -14.41 -4.59 7.61
C VAL A 40 -15.71 -4.51 8.41
N GLY A 41 -15.93 -3.45 9.19
CA GLY A 41 -17.19 -3.19 9.89
C GLY A 41 -18.39 -3.09 8.94
N ALA A 42 -18.19 -2.59 7.73
CA ALA A 42 -19.18 -2.58 6.66
C ALA A 42 -19.32 -3.92 5.91
N GLY A 43 -18.57 -4.95 6.32
CA GLY A 43 -18.63 -6.32 5.77
C GLY A 43 -17.76 -6.54 4.54
N ALA A 44 -16.79 -5.69 4.26
CA ALA A 44 -15.87 -5.89 3.14
C ALA A 44 -14.89 -7.04 3.43
N GLY A 45 -14.71 -7.92 2.46
CA GLY A 45 -13.74 -9.01 2.48
C GLY A 45 -12.50 -8.76 1.64
N LEU A 46 -12.54 -7.72 0.79
CA LEU A 46 -11.41 -7.22 0.01
C LEU A 46 -11.38 -5.70 0.10
N LEU A 47 -10.23 -5.16 0.50
CA LEU A 47 -9.99 -3.74 0.65
C LEU A 47 -8.95 -3.29 -0.38
N LEU A 48 -9.18 -2.12 -0.98
CA LEU A 48 -8.30 -1.53 -1.99
C LEU A 48 -7.86 -0.14 -1.56
N PHE A 49 -6.56 0.07 -1.39
CA PHE A 49 -5.94 1.38 -1.28
C PHE A 49 -5.44 1.86 -2.64
N PRO A 50 -5.43 3.17 -2.91
CA PRO A 50 -5.06 3.69 -4.23
C PRO A 50 -3.56 3.62 -4.49
N GLU A 51 -3.19 3.77 -5.77
CA GLU A 51 -1.81 3.92 -6.20
C GLU A 51 -1.17 5.12 -5.50
N TYR A 52 0.09 4.98 -5.09
CA TYR A 52 0.90 6.02 -4.43
C TYR A 52 0.35 6.59 -3.11
N PHE A 53 -0.70 6.01 -2.53
CA PHE A 53 -1.21 6.51 -1.25
C PHE A 53 -0.16 6.52 -0.13
N ALA A 54 0.80 5.59 -0.18
CA ALA A 54 1.88 5.49 0.80
C ALA A 54 2.91 6.64 0.71
N MET A 55 2.87 7.47 -0.36
CA MET A 55 3.82 8.57 -0.52
C MET A 55 3.74 9.63 0.58
N GLU A 56 2.65 9.69 1.34
CA GLU A 56 2.56 10.53 2.54
C GLU A 56 3.64 10.20 3.59
N LEU A 57 4.15 8.94 3.59
CA LEU A 57 5.22 8.50 4.47
C LEU A 57 6.52 9.28 4.27
N ALA A 58 6.73 9.86 3.08
CA ALA A 58 7.89 10.72 2.82
C ALA A 58 7.94 11.95 3.76
N SER A 59 6.78 12.41 4.26
CA SER A 59 6.71 13.54 5.19
C SER A 59 7.34 13.25 6.56
N LEU A 60 7.56 11.98 6.90
CA LEU A 60 8.24 11.58 8.14
C LEU A 60 9.74 11.88 8.15
N PHE A 61 10.33 12.17 6.99
CA PHE A 61 11.78 12.44 6.83
C PHE A 61 12.12 13.93 6.79
N GLY A 62 11.18 14.79 7.16
CA GLY A 62 11.37 16.24 7.18
C GLY A 62 10.87 16.94 5.90
N PRO A 63 10.85 18.28 5.89
CA PRO A 63 10.15 19.07 4.88
C PRO A 63 10.79 19.03 3.49
N GLU A 64 12.08 18.71 3.40
CA GLU A 64 12.82 18.69 2.13
C GLU A 64 12.58 17.43 1.30
N VAL A 65 12.25 16.31 1.94
CA VAL A 65 12.07 15.01 1.26
C VAL A 65 10.85 15.03 0.36
N PRO A 66 9.66 15.49 0.79
CA PRO A 66 8.47 15.56 -0.07
C PRO A 66 8.63 16.42 -1.32
N LEU A 67 9.62 17.32 -1.35
CA LEU A 67 9.89 18.25 -2.47
C LEU A 67 10.70 17.61 -3.61
N SER A 68 11.20 16.40 -3.43
CA SER A 68 12.07 15.72 -4.40
C SER A 68 11.69 14.25 -4.54
N LEU A 69 11.18 13.85 -5.70
CA LEU A 69 10.81 12.46 -5.93
C LEU A 69 11.98 11.47 -5.72
N PRO A 70 13.21 11.72 -6.19
CA PRO A 70 14.32 10.83 -5.89
C PRO A 70 14.60 10.67 -4.38
N ARG A 71 14.51 11.76 -3.61
CA ARG A 71 14.67 11.69 -2.15
C ARG A 71 13.56 10.90 -1.48
N GLN A 72 12.30 11.04 -1.95
CA GLN A 72 11.18 10.25 -1.46
C GLN A 72 11.40 8.76 -1.72
N LEU A 73 11.78 8.40 -2.94
CA LEU A 73 12.03 7.01 -3.33
C LEU A 73 13.09 6.36 -2.44
N SER A 74 14.19 7.07 -2.20
CA SER A 74 15.28 6.57 -1.37
C SER A 74 14.88 6.46 0.11
N ALA A 75 14.31 7.51 0.69
CA ALA A 75 13.93 7.55 2.10
C ALA A 75 12.86 6.51 2.45
N MET A 76 11.88 6.31 1.58
CA MET A 76 10.80 5.37 1.84
C MET A 76 11.25 3.92 1.95
N GLN A 77 12.46 3.56 1.45
CA GLN A 77 12.97 2.20 1.60
C GLN A 77 13.18 1.80 3.07
N GLU A 78 13.48 2.75 3.94
CA GLU A 78 13.63 2.50 5.38
C GLU A 78 12.32 2.07 6.04
N LEU A 79 11.19 2.55 5.51
CA LEU A 79 9.86 2.26 6.04
C LEU A 79 9.19 1.04 5.41
N LEU A 80 9.73 0.52 4.31
CA LEU A 80 9.13 -0.62 3.61
C LEU A 80 8.89 -1.85 4.49
N PRO A 81 9.84 -2.30 5.34
CA PRO A 81 9.59 -3.43 6.23
C PRO A 81 8.44 -3.18 7.20
N GLY A 82 8.35 -1.98 7.78
CA GLY A 82 7.24 -1.58 8.65
C GLY A 82 5.90 -1.53 7.93
N PHE A 83 5.88 -1.01 6.70
CA PHE A 83 4.70 -0.99 5.84
C PHE A 83 4.18 -2.41 5.57
N LEU A 84 5.05 -3.32 5.15
CA LEU A 84 4.66 -4.71 4.88
C LEU A 84 4.15 -5.42 6.14
N ALA A 85 4.82 -5.22 7.28
CA ALA A 85 4.42 -5.80 8.55
C ALA A 85 3.05 -5.28 9.03
N LEU A 86 2.78 -3.99 8.87
CA LEU A 86 1.51 -3.37 9.22
C LEU A 86 0.34 -4.00 8.45
N PHE A 87 0.44 -4.07 7.13
CA PHE A 87 -0.63 -4.62 6.30
C PHE A 87 -0.81 -6.12 6.48
N ALA A 88 0.27 -6.89 6.63
CA ALA A 88 0.19 -8.32 6.95
C ALA A 88 -0.53 -8.56 8.29
N ARG A 89 -0.24 -7.75 9.31
CA ARG A 89 -0.89 -7.80 10.61
C ARG A 89 -2.37 -7.46 10.51
N LEU A 90 -2.72 -6.37 9.83
CA LEU A 90 -4.11 -5.93 9.67
C LEU A 90 -4.93 -6.96 8.88
N ALA A 91 -4.42 -7.49 7.77
CA ALA A 91 -5.09 -8.52 6.99
C ALA A 91 -5.40 -9.75 7.87
N ARG A 92 -4.40 -10.22 8.63
CA ARG A 92 -4.56 -11.39 9.51
C ARG A 92 -5.51 -11.12 10.68
N THR A 93 -5.35 -10.00 11.37
CA THR A 93 -6.15 -9.72 12.58
C THR A 93 -7.59 -9.33 12.27
N ARG A 94 -7.86 -8.79 11.09
CA ARG A 94 -9.21 -8.40 10.64
C ARG A 94 -9.85 -9.43 9.71
N GLY A 95 -9.11 -10.45 9.27
CA GLY A 95 -9.62 -11.53 8.44
C GLY A 95 -10.04 -11.10 7.03
N ALA A 96 -9.46 -10.03 6.49
CA ALA A 96 -9.74 -9.49 5.17
C ALA A 96 -8.52 -9.52 4.27
N CYS A 97 -8.73 -9.61 2.95
CA CYS A 97 -7.67 -9.39 1.97
C CYS A 97 -7.48 -7.89 1.75
N ILE A 98 -6.24 -7.42 1.66
CA ILE A 98 -5.93 -6.00 1.49
C ILE A 98 -4.97 -5.83 0.32
N VAL A 99 -5.40 -5.08 -0.70
CA VAL A 99 -4.53 -4.52 -1.72
C VAL A 99 -4.02 -3.19 -1.18
N ALA A 100 -2.74 -3.16 -0.80
CA ALA A 100 -2.13 -2.02 -0.11
C ALA A 100 -1.64 -0.95 -1.10
N GLY A 101 -2.41 -0.68 -2.15
CA GLY A 101 -2.07 0.31 -3.17
C GLY A 101 -0.73 0.01 -3.82
N SER A 102 0.10 1.02 -4.00
CA SER A 102 1.46 0.82 -4.49
C SER A 102 2.51 1.50 -3.61
N TYR A 103 3.72 0.95 -3.67
CA TYR A 103 4.89 1.41 -2.94
C TYR A 103 6.12 1.38 -3.86
N PRO A 104 6.99 2.39 -3.84
CA PRO A 104 8.26 2.35 -4.56
C PRO A 104 9.20 1.35 -3.88
N VAL A 105 9.64 0.33 -4.60
CA VAL A 105 10.55 -0.70 -4.07
C VAL A 105 11.85 -0.68 -4.86
N ARG A 106 12.97 -0.51 -4.15
CA ARG A 106 14.31 -0.57 -4.73
C ARG A 106 14.74 -2.01 -4.93
N LEU A 107 15.23 -2.33 -6.14
CA LEU A 107 15.78 -3.64 -6.46
C LEU A 107 17.29 -3.69 -6.16
N ALA A 108 17.87 -4.89 -6.23
CA ALA A 108 19.29 -5.11 -5.97
C ALA A 108 20.22 -4.37 -6.97
N ASP A 109 19.75 -4.10 -8.18
CA ASP A 109 20.45 -3.32 -9.20
C ASP A 109 20.35 -1.80 -9.03
N GLY A 110 19.68 -1.35 -7.96
CA GLY A 110 19.46 0.07 -7.65
C GLY A 110 18.24 0.69 -8.34
N SER A 111 17.62 0.00 -9.29
CA SER A 111 16.39 0.48 -9.94
C SER A 111 15.17 0.37 -9.01
N TYR A 112 14.15 1.16 -9.29
CA TYR A 112 12.90 1.12 -8.54
C TYR A 112 11.78 0.46 -9.35
N ARG A 113 10.82 -0.10 -8.61
CA ARG A 113 9.55 -0.58 -9.16
C ARG A 113 8.39 0.05 -8.39
N ASN A 114 7.36 0.43 -9.12
CA ASN A 114 6.08 0.78 -8.52
C ASN A 114 5.34 -0.54 -8.26
N ARG A 115 5.36 -0.99 -6.99
CA ARG A 115 4.95 -2.34 -6.60
C ARG A 115 3.65 -2.31 -5.82
N CYS A 116 2.65 -3.01 -6.33
CA CYS A 116 1.39 -3.27 -5.64
C CYS A 116 1.50 -4.57 -4.83
N HIS A 117 1.12 -4.51 -3.55
CA HIS A 117 1.12 -5.66 -2.65
C HIS A 117 -0.31 -6.08 -2.32
N LEU A 118 -0.57 -7.37 -2.40
CA LEU A 118 -1.82 -7.99 -1.93
C LEU A 118 -1.52 -8.85 -0.70
N PHE A 119 -2.13 -8.53 0.40
CA PHE A 119 -2.09 -9.30 1.64
C PHE A 119 -3.33 -10.16 1.76
N HIS A 120 -3.14 -11.47 1.82
CA HIS A 120 -4.20 -12.41 2.09
C HIS A 120 -4.59 -12.38 3.57
N ARG A 121 -5.81 -12.82 3.90
CA ARG A 121 -6.34 -12.86 5.27
C ARG A 121 -5.52 -13.67 6.28
N ASP A 122 -4.58 -14.49 5.84
CA ASP A 122 -3.61 -15.22 6.68
C ASP A 122 -2.27 -14.47 6.86
N GLY A 123 -2.15 -13.28 6.27
CA GLY A 123 -0.96 -12.42 6.31
C GLY A 123 0.08 -12.70 5.24
N ARG A 124 -0.12 -13.72 4.38
CA ARG A 124 0.76 -13.93 3.21
C ARG A 124 0.65 -12.77 2.25
N CYS A 125 1.78 -12.38 1.67
CA CYS A 125 1.87 -11.30 0.70
C CYS A 125 2.31 -11.82 -0.66
N VAL A 126 1.63 -11.36 -1.70
CA VAL A 126 2.06 -11.44 -3.08
C VAL A 126 2.13 -10.05 -3.67
N PHE A 127 2.85 -9.87 -4.76
CA PHE A 127 2.99 -8.54 -5.38
C PHE A 127 2.95 -8.60 -6.91
N GLN A 128 2.66 -7.44 -7.48
CA GLN A 128 2.75 -7.17 -8.91
C GLN A 128 3.44 -5.83 -9.12
N ASP A 129 4.47 -5.82 -9.94
CA ASP A 129 5.10 -4.59 -10.39
C ASP A 129 4.31 -3.98 -11.55
N LYS A 130 4.21 -2.65 -11.57
CA LYS A 130 3.61 -1.91 -12.69
C LYS A 130 4.38 -2.20 -13.96
N LEU A 131 3.68 -2.71 -14.98
CA LEU A 131 4.31 -3.14 -16.22
C LEU A 131 4.60 -1.98 -17.18
N GLN A 132 3.73 -0.97 -17.20
CA GLN A 132 3.89 0.21 -18.04
C GLN A 132 3.95 1.45 -17.14
N MET A 133 5.09 2.10 -17.16
CA MET A 133 5.30 3.37 -16.45
C MET A 133 4.90 4.53 -17.36
N THR A 134 4.43 5.63 -16.78
CA THR A 134 4.37 6.90 -17.52
C THR A 134 5.80 7.35 -17.84
N ARG A 135 5.92 8.31 -18.76
CA ARG A 135 7.25 8.83 -19.11
C ARG A 135 7.93 9.48 -17.89
N GLU A 136 7.19 10.23 -17.11
CA GLU A 136 7.68 10.91 -15.90
C GLU A 136 8.11 9.91 -14.84
N GLU A 137 7.34 8.84 -14.65
CA GLU A 137 7.71 7.76 -13.74
C GLU A 137 8.98 7.07 -14.21
N ALA A 138 9.04 6.69 -15.49
CA ALA A 138 10.21 6.01 -16.04
C ALA A 138 11.49 6.85 -15.88
N GLU A 139 11.41 8.16 -16.13
CA GLU A 139 12.53 9.07 -15.93
C GLU A 139 12.92 9.21 -14.45
N ALA A 140 11.96 9.30 -13.53
CA ALA A 140 12.22 9.42 -12.11
C ALA A 140 12.84 8.13 -11.52
N TYR A 141 12.32 6.97 -11.94
CA TYR A 141 12.79 5.66 -11.47
C TYR A 141 14.13 5.22 -12.08
N ALA A 142 14.53 5.83 -13.21
CA ALA A 142 15.80 5.55 -13.88
C ALA A 142 16.96 6.45 -13.40
N ARG A 143 16.68 7.60 -12.79
CA ARG A 143 17.68 8.64 -12.46
C ARG A 143 18.59 8.35 -11.27
N GLU A 144 18.41 7.25 -10.56
CA GLU A 144 19.29 6.83 -9.46
C GLU A 144 20.34 5.77 -9.87
N GLN A 145 20.66 5.67 -11.16
CA GLN A 145 21.79 4.83 -11.65
C GLN A 145 23.07 5.64 -11.72
#